data_92dcf30bc150e94652cfdfc3347554e6
#
_entry.id   92dcf30bc150e94652cfdfc3347554e6
#
_cell.length_a   1.000
_cell.length_b   1.000
_cell.length_c   1.000
_cell.angle_alpha   90.00
_cell.angle_beta   90.00
_cell.angle_gamma   90.00
#
_symmetry.space_group_name_H-M   'P 1'
#
loop_
_entity.id
_entity.type
_entity.pdbx_description
1 polymer ?
#
loop_
_entity_poly.entity_id
_entity_poly.type
_entity_poly.pdbx_seq_one_letter_code
_entity_poly.pdbx_strand_id
1 'polypeptide(L)'
;HGCTIGDRTLIGMGAVILDGAKIGNDCIIGAGSLVTKNTVIPDASLVMGSPAKIRRNLTWEEKLGILENSKEYVNVSREMQKQGVL
;
A
#
# COMPACT_ATOMS: atom_id res chain seq x y z
N HIS A 1 5.22 10.43 -7.20
CA HIS A 1 6.65 10.58 -7.47
C HIS A 1 7.45 10.54 -6.18
N GLY A 2 8.61 9.86 -6.20
CA GLY A 2 9.51 9.87 -5.08
C GLY A 2 9.07 9.09 -3.86
N CYS A 3 8.02 8.32 -3.93
CA CYS A 3 7.64 7.41 -2.85
C CYS A 3 8.26 6.02 -3.08
N THR A 4 8.45 5.29 -1.99
CA THR A 4 8.97 3.92 -2.01
C THR A 4 7.92 3.00 -1.41
N ILE A 5 7.61 1.93 -2.12
CA ILE A 5 6.62 0.95 -1.66
C ILE A 5 7.28 -0.41 -1.67
N GLY A 6 7.22 -1.09 -0.53
CA GLY A 6 7.81 -2.42 -0.39
C GLY A 6 7.03 -3.52 -1.09
N ASP A 7 7.50 -4.74 -0.93
CA ASP A 7 6.92 -5.92 -1.57
C ASP A 7 5.65 -6.38 -0.85
N ARG A 8 4.75 -7.02 -1.59
CA ARG A 8 3.52 -7.63 -1.05
C ARG A 8 2.66 -6.63 -0.27
N THR A 9 2.66 -5.35 -0.69
CA THR A 9 1.86 -4.31 -0.07
C THR A 9 0.65 -4.02 -0.95
N LEU A 10 -0.54 -4.02 -0.36
CA LEU A 10 -1.78 -3.71 -1.05
C LEU A 10 -2.10 -2.23 -0.88
N ILE A 11 -2.27 -1.54 -2.01
CA ILE A 11 -2.68 -0.13 -2.02
C ILE A 11 -4.13 -0.08 -2.47
N GLY A 12 -5.00 0.37 -1.58
CA GLY A 12 -6.43 0.44 -1.86
C GLY A 12 -6.77 1.44 -2.96
N MET A 13 -7.93 1.25 -3.57
CA MET A 13 -8.40 2.10 -4.66
C MET A 13 -8.51 3.56 -4.17
N GLY A 14 -8.03 4.49 -4.98
CA GLY A 14 -8.09 5.91 -4.66
C GLY A 14 -7.13 6.38 -3.57
N ALA A 15 -6.27 5.50 -3.07
CA ALA A 15 -5.25 5.93 -2.11
C ALA A 15 -4.22 6.83 -2.81
N VAL A 16 -3.78 7.87 -2.11
CA VAL A 16 -2.77 8.81 -2.60
C VAL A 16 -1.57 8.73 -1.69
N ILE A 17 -0.38 8.57 -2.27
CA ILE A 17 0.87 8.49 -1.52
C ILE A 17 1.76 9.63 -2.01
N LEU A 18 2.07 10.55 -1.12
CA LEU A 18 2.82 11.75 -1.47
C LEU A 18 4.33 11.51 -1.45
N ASP A 19 5.06 12.49 -1.99
CA ASP A 19 6.50 12.38 -2.21
C ASP A 19 7.26 12.08 -0.92
N GLY A 20 8.29 11.24 -1.04
CA GLY A 20 9.17 10.90 0.06
C GLY A 20 8.60 9.92 1.07
N ALA A 21 7.33 9.50 0.91
CA ALA A 21 6.76 8.48 1.78
C ALA A 21 7.44 7.13 1.52
N LYS A 22 7.65 6.37 2.58
CA LYS A 22 8.26 5.03 2.52
C LYS A 22 7.33 4.04 3.17
N ILE A 23 6.80 3.13 2.39
CA ILE A 23 5.89 2.10 2.87
C ILE A 23 6.63 0.77 2.84
N GLY A 24 6.62 0.07 3.97
CA GLY A 24 7.32 -1.20 4.12
C GLY A 24 6.66 -2.35 3.36
N ASN A 25 7.12 -3.55 3.67
CA ASN A 25 6.61 -4.79 3.08
C ASN A 25 5.36 -5.27 3.83
N ASP A 26 4.52 -6.03 3.14
CA ASP A 26 3.37 -6.69 3.74
C ASP A 26 2.41 -5.72 4.45
N CYS A 27 2.21 -4.54 3.87
CA CYS A 27 1.29 -3.54 4.39
C CYS A 27 -0.04 -3.54 3.65
N ILE A 28 -1.07 -3.03 4.30
CA ILE A 28 -2.35 -2.71 3.65
C ILE A 28 -2.61 -1.23 3.83
N ILE A 29 -2.75 -0.52 2.72
CA ILE A 29 -3.15 0.88 2.71
C ILE A 29 -4.61 0.92 2.27
N GLY A 30 -5.49 1.37 3.16
CA GLY A 30 -6.93 1.37 2.91
C GLY A 30 -7.33 2.26 1.74
N ALA A 31 -8.46 1.94 1.12
CA ALA A 31 -8.99 2.72 0.00
C ALA A 31 -9.21 4.18 0.42
N GLY A 32 -8.91 5.11 -0.47
CA GLY A 32 -9.10 6.55 -0.24
C GLY A 32 -8.15 7.17 0.79
N SER A 33 -7.15 6.43 1.26
CA SER A 33 -6.19 6.95 2.24
C SER A 33 -5.27 7.99 1.61
N LEU A 34 -4.83 8.95 2.42
CA LEU A 34 -3.83 9.94 2.02
C LEU A 34 -2.58 9.79 2.88
N VAL A 35 -1.54 9.19 2.33
CA VAL A 35 -0.24 9.08 3.00
C VAL A 35 0.56 10.34 2.70
N THR A 36 0.81 11.13 3.72
CA THR A 36 1.45 12.44 3.57
C THR A 36 2.93 12.33 3.27
N LYS A 37 3.54 13.45 2.86
CA LYS A 37 4.95 13.51 2.48
C LYS A 37 5.86 12.99 3.59
N ASN A 38 6.87 12.23 3.20
CA ASN A 38 7.93 11.74 4.09
C ASN A 38 7.45 10.82 5.21
N THR A 39 6.21 10.35 5.13
CA THR A 39 5.69 9.39 6.12
C THR A 39 6.41 8.06 5.96
N VAL A 40 6.83 7.46 7.09
CA VAL A 40 7.44 6.14 7.11
C VAL A 40 6.46 5.15 7.71
N ILE A 41 6.08 4.15 6.93
CA ILE A 41 5.19 3.08 7.37
C ILE A 41 6.02 1.81 7.51
N PRO A 42 6.16 1.26 8.72
CA PRO A 42 6.92 0.03 8.92
C PRO A 42 6.21 -1.18 8.31
N ASP A 43 6.94 -2.27 8.17
CA ASP A 43 6.40 -3.52 7.63
C ASP A 43 5.17 -3.99 8.42
N ALA A 44 4.30 -4.72 7.75
CA ALA A 44 3.15 -5.37 8.34
C ALA A 44 2.17 -4.42 9.04
N SER A 45 1.95 -3.24 8.46
CA SER A 45 1.04 -2.23 9.02
C SER A 45 -0.26 -2.17 8.26
N LEU A 46 -1.35 -1.97 9.00
CA LEU A 46 -2.64 -1.57 8.45
C LEU A 46 -2.76 -0.07 8.58
N VAL A 47 -2.94 0.62 7.46
CA VAL A 47 -2.95 2.09 7.39
C VAL A 47 -4.23 2.55 6.72
N MET A 48 -4.89 3.55 7.28
CA MET A 48 -6.08 4.14 6.66
C MET A 48 -6.33 5.55 7.15
N GLY A 49 -7.12 6.28 6.38
CA GLY A 49 -7.57 7.62 6.70
C GLY A 49 -6.89 8.72 5.89
N SER A 50 -7.35 9.94 6.10
CA SER A 50 -6.82 11.15 5.45
C SER A 50 -6.73 12.27 6.50
N PRO A 51 -5.55 12.57 7.05
CA PRO A 51 -4.27 11.92 6.78
C PRO A 51 -4.24 10.47 7.29
N ALA A 52 -3.52 9.62 6.57
CA ALA A 52 -3.45 8.21 6.91
C ALA A 52 -2.67 7.98 8.19
N LYS A 53 -3.15 7.06 9.00
CA LYS A 53 -2.52 6.67 10.26
C LYS A 53 -2.39 5.17 10.33
N ILE A 54 -1.33 4.70 10.99
CA ILE A 54 -1.18 3.29 11.29
C ILE A 54 -2.24 2.92 12.32
N ARG A 55 -3.10 1.97 11.98
CA ARG A 55 -4.19 1.54 12.86
C ARG A 55 -3.75 0.42 13.79
N ARG A 56 -3.01 -0.54 13.25
CA ARG A 56 -2.49 -1.70 13.97
C ARG A 56 -1.55 -2.47 13.07
N ASN A 57 -0.88 -3.44 13.63
CA ASN A 57 -0.12 -4.41 12.84
C ASN A 57 -1.09 -5.41 12.19
N LEU A 58 -0.70 -5.96 11.06
CA LEU A 58 -1.45 -7.03 10.43
C LEU A 58 -1.32 -8.32 11.22
N THR A 59 -2.40 -9.10 11.25
CA THR A 59 -2.34 -10.46 11.77
C THR A 59 -1.65 -11.38 10.76
N TRP A 60 -1.21 -12.55 11.22
CA TRP A 60 -0.62 -13.54 10.35
C TRP A 60 -1.57 -13.96 9.23
N GLU A 61 -2.84 -14.11 9.56
CA GLU A 61 -3.88 -14.48 8.60
C GLU A 61 -4.05 -13.40 7.53
N GLU A 62 -4.01 -12.13 7.92
CA GLU A 62 -4.09 -11.01 6.99
C GLU A 62 -2.89 -10.99 6.05
N LYS A 63 -1.70 -11.29 6.54
CA LYS A 63 -0.50 -11.38 5.70
C LYS A 63 -0.62 -12.50 4.68
N LEU A 64 -1.17 -13.65 5.07
CA LEU A 64 -1.41 -14.75 4.14
C LEU A 64 -2.43 -14.35 3.06
N GLY A 65 -3.46 -13.61 3.43
CA GLY A 65 -4.44 -13.08 2.48
C GLY A 65 -3.80 -12.16 1.46
N ILE A 66 -2.87 -11.30 1.87
CA ILE A 66 -2.12 -10.44 0.95
C ILE A 66 -1.32 -11.31 -0.03
N LEU A 67 -0.65 -12.32 0.48
CA LEU A 67 0.18 -13.19 -0.35
C LEU A 67 -0.64 -13.88 -1.45
N GLU A 68 -1.84 -14.35 -1.13
CA GLU A 68 -2.73 -14.93 -2.11
C GLU A 68 -3.21 -13.90 -3.14
N ASN A 69 -3.66 -12.74 -2.67
CA ASN A 69 -4.20 -11.69 -3.52
C ASN A 69 -3.12 -11.01 -4.34
N SER A 70 -1.89 -10.93 -3.86
CA SER A 70 -0.82 -10.22 -4.55
C SER A 70 -0.53 -10.78 -5.94
N LYS A 71 -0.78 -12.06 -6.15
CA LYS A 71 -0.59 -12.68 -7.47
C LYS A 71 -1.51 -12.08 -8.53
N GLU A 72 -2.76 -11.78 -8.16
CA GLU A 72 -3.71 -11.13 -9.04
C GLU A 72 -3.45 -9.63 -9.14
N TYR A 73 -3.23 -8.98 -8.01
CA TYR A 73 -3.01 -7.54 -7.96
C TYR A 73 -1.74 -7.10 -8.68
N VAL A 74 -0.68 -7.88 -8.62
CA VAL A 74 0.54 -7.57 -9.36
C VAL A 74 0.26 -7.52 -10.86
N ASN A 75 -0.50 -8.47 -11.38
CA ASN A 75 -0.87 -8.49 -12.80
C ASN A 75 -1.72 -7.29 -13.17
N VAL A 76 -2.71 -6.95 -12.38
CA VAL A 76 -3.57 -5.79 -12.59
C VAL A 76 -2.75 -4.50 -12.56
N SER A 77 -1.86 -4.35 -11.60
CA SER A 77 -1.00 -3.16 -11.49
C SER A 77 -0.12 -2.98 -12.71
N ARG A 78 0.47 -4.06 -13.23
CA ARG A 78 1.29 -4.02 -14.44
C ARG A 78 0.50 -3.58 -15.65
N GLU A 79 -0.71 -4.08 -15.81
CA GLU A 79 -1.60 -3.66 -16.87
C GLU A 79 -1.92 -2.18 -16.78
N MET A 80 -2.28 -1.70 -15.61
CA MET A 80 -2.58 -0.30 -15.37
C MET A 80 -1.39 0.61 -15.65
N GLN A 81 -0.20 0.20 -15.27
CA GLN A 81 1.02 0.96 -15.56
C GLN A 81 1.28 1.05 -17.07
N LYS A 82 1.08 -0.04 -17.80
CA LYS A 82 1.22 -0.05 -19.27
C LYS A 82 0.24 0.90 -19.93
N GLN A 83 -0.95 1.04 -19.36
CA GLN A 83 -1.98 1.93 -19.85
C GLN A 83 -1.83 3.37 -19.39
N GLY A 84 -0.84 3.65 -18.53
CA GLY A 84 -0.63 4.99 -17.99
C GLY A 84 -1.63 5.38 -16.91
N VAL A 85 -2.28 4.44 -16.27
CA VAL A 85 -3.31 4.69 -15.24
C VAL A 85 -2.73 4.86 -13.84
N LEU A 86 -1.56 4.28 -13.60
CA LEU A 86 -0.90 4.36 -12.29
C LEU A 86 0.32 5.26 -12.32
#